data_e02d9dcb064ff3e4f7c3ea606860c609
#
_entry.id   e02d9dcb064ff3e4f7c3ea606860c609
#
_cell.length_a   1.000
_cell.length_b   1.000
_cell.length_c   1.000
_cell.angle_alpha   90.00
_cell.angle_beta   90.00
_cell.angle_gamma   90.00
#
_symmetry.space_group_name_H-M   'P 1'
#
loop_
_entity.id
_entity.type
_entity.pdbx_description
1 polymer ?
#
loop_
_entity_poly.entity_id
_entity_poly.type
_entity_poly.pdbx_seq_one_letter_code
_entity_poly.pdbx_strand_id
1 'polypeptide(L)'
;NLKKISLNIFDFDIEKINEIGGEISLSSNLDVQFDENYKVKDDKSNFVLETQNLKFKITEDTSYDFDQINSKINFDRKGKVKAEGKFLLNTKSNNFLITKKDNKSDYQVNLNGEINLKETFFKKTDFLIKDDLNYKITTQLKDFENYKIQTVFDLKNSEVDLPVFNYVKNKGVDSQLKLSFEKSKKNYKVQKLNFTSLKNQIFVGTISLDKDLNLKDFNNIKIKLGDKNQLEIKKDKKNYNIKGNSLDLTKILKERGRNKDLELNTLIDGVLKVDLKKIHLPDAILINYKNTSTIKKGEFVKLNSFANFEDLTTFVHEIKTNQSGNKELVLRSEKAKPFVSNYEFLKGLQGGTLDIKRETLSKDFSVTEIKINNFYLKEMPILTQILSVASLTGILDTLEGKGVFFKEAYLKYELLNNELKIIECYGTGPSLGFIIEGRVGADDFTSLSGSIAPANTINNIVRGIPLVGKILTGKKGDGIFGASFKIKGTDELKTEVNPIKTITPRFIQRFLGVFKN
;
A
#
# COMPACT_ATOMS: atom_id res chain seq x y z
N ASN A 1 -14.10 -13.20 -45.64
CA ASN A 1 -12.74 -13.73 -45.44
C ASN A 1 -11.79 -12.70 -44.81
N LEU A 2 -12.28 -11.95 -43.81
CA LEU A 2 -11.47 -11.02 -43.00
C LEU A 2 -10.33 -11.70 -42.23
N LYS A 3 -10.40 -13.02 -42.01
CA LYS A 3 -9.34 -13.83 -41.39
C LYS A 3 -7.99 -13.85 -42.16
N LYS A 4 -7.95 -13.33 -43.36
CA LYS A 4 -6.69 -13.27 -44.18
C LYS A 4 -6.03 -11.90 -44.25
N ILE A 5 -6.63 -10.86 -43.68
CA ILE A 5 -6.00 -9.57 -43.51
C ILE A 5 -5.38 -9.60 -42.13
N SER A 6 -4.06 -9.74 -42.07
CA SER A 6 -3.33 -9.64 -40.79
C SER A 6 -3.47 -8.23 -40.24
N LEU A 7 -4.51 -7.98 -39.47
CA LEU A 7 -4.68 -6.78 -38.65
C LEU A 7 -3.79 -6.88 -37.41
N ASN A 8 -2.48 -7.00 -37.60
CA ASN A 8 -1.48 -6.84 -36.53
C ASN A 8 -1.40 -5.39 -36.04
N ILE A 9 -2.58 -4.74 -35.92
CA ILE A 9 -2.66 -3.34 -35.46
C ILE A 9 -2.45 -3.23 -33.94
N PHE A 10 -2.81 -4.28 -33.22
CA PHE A 10 -2.65 -4.34 -31.76
C PHE A 10 -2.23 -5.77 -31.42
N ASP A 11 -1.16 -6.26 -31.31
CA ASP A 11 -0.75 -7.64 -30.88
C ASP A 11 -1.92 -8.61 -30.48
N PHE A 12 -3.08 -8.43 -31.09
CA PHE A 12 -4.28 -9.25 -30.87
C PHE A 12 -4.20 -10.48 -31.75
N ASP A 13 -4.33 -11.63 -31.12
CA ASP A 13 -4.50 -12.89 -31.81
C ASP A 13 -5.85 -12.89 -32.53
N ILE A 14 -5.85 -13.00 -33.87
CA ILE A 14 -7.08 -12.99 -34.68
C ILE A 14 -8.02 -14.12 -34.27
N GLU A 15 -7.51 -15.20 -33.73
CA GLU A 15 -8.30 -16.32 -33.22
C GLU A 15 -9.19 -15.91 -32.01
N LYS A 16 -8.85 -14.83 -31.34
CA LYS A 16 -9.60 -14.29 -30.18
C LYS A 16 -10.72 -13.31 -30.59
N ILE A 17 -10.85 -13.01 -31.88
CA ILE A 17 -11.92 -12.15 -32.39
C ILE A 17 -13.18 -12.97 -32.60
N ASN A 18 -14.25 -12.58 -31.93
CA ASN A 18 -15.56 -13.21 -31.98
C ASN A 18 -16.65 -12.19 -32.35
N GLU A 19 -17.85 -12.66 -32.63
CA GLU A 19 -19.05 -11.85 -32.82
C GLU A 19 -18.91 -10.76 -33.91
N ILE A 20 -18.30 -11.11 -35.07
CA ILE A 20 -18.13 -10.16 -36.16
C ILE A 20 -19.46 -9.94 -36.90
N GLY A 21 -19.86 -8.68 -37.05
CA GLY A 21 -21.05 -8.27 -37.79
C GLY A 21 -20.91 -6.86 -38.37
N GLY A 22 -21.87 -6.41 -39.20
CA GLY A 22 -21.87 -5.12 -39.86
C GLY A 22 -21.59 -5.21 -41.35
N GLU A 23 -21.49 -4.07 -42.00
CA GLU A 23 -21.30 -3.94 -43.47
C GLU A 23 -19.97 -3.29 -43.81
N ILE A 24 -19.34 -3.77 -44.89
CA ILE A 24 -18.12 -3.22 -45.44
C ILE A 24 -18.32 -3.05 -46.94
N SER A 25 -18.10 -1.84 -47.46
CA SER A 25 -18.12 -1.55 -48.90
C SER A 25 -16.76 -1.03 -49.36
N LEU A 26 -16.34 -1.43 -50.55
CA LEU A 26 -15.13 -0.95 -51.22
C LEU A 26 -15.50 -0.38 -52.59
N SER A 27 -15.13 0.87 -52.80
CA SER A 27 -15.22 1.52 -54.09
C SER A 27 -13.85 1.96 -54.58
N SER A 28 -13.64 2.04 -55.90
CA SER A 28 -12.37 2.45 -56.47
C SER A 28 -12.57 3.31 -57.71
N ASN A 29 -11.69 4.29 -57.89
CA ASN A 29 -11.48 5.00 -59.15
C ASN A 29 -10.09 4.62 -59.66
N LEU A 30 -10.05 3.91 -60.81
CA LEU A 30 -8.82 3.44 -61.41
C LEU A 30 -8.34 4.45 -62.44
N ASP A 31 -7.15 5.02 -62.25
CA ASP A 31 -6.47 5.95 -63.17
C ASP A 31 -5.00 5.52 -63.29
N VAL A 32 -4.75 4.70 -64.32
CA VAL A 32 -3.43 4.10 -64.58
C VAL A 32 -2.95 4.50 -65.96
N GLN A 33 -1.79 5.14 -66.00
CA GLN A 33 -1.10 5.49 -67.26
C GLN A 33 0.01 4.47 -67.53
N PHE A 34 0.09 4.02 -68.77
CA PHE A 34 1.11 3.10 -69.26
C PHE A 34 2.10 3.78 -70.14
N ASP A 35 3.33 3.34 -70.21
CA ASP A 35 4.35 3.73 -71.17
C ASP A 35 4.20 2.93 -72.50
N GLU A 36 5.08 3.20 -73.45
CA GLU A 36 5.11 2.56 -74.77
C GLU A 36 5.37 1.04 -74.71
N ASN A 37 5.89 0.55 -73.55
CA ASN A 37 6.16 -0.87 -73.25
C ASN A 37 5.10 -1.51 -72.37
N TYR A 38 3.91 -0.92 -72.19
CA TYR A 38 2.82 -1.35 -71.33
C TYR A 38 3.19 -1.47 -69.84
N LYS A 39 4.26 -0.77 -69.40
CA LYS A 39 4.59 -0.67 -68.01
C LYS A 39 3.85 0.50 -67.37
N VAL A 40 3.48 0.36 -66.14
CA VAL A 40 2.82 1.44 -65.41
C VAL A 40 3.77 2.63 -65.30
N LYS A 41 3.39 3.75 -65.94
CA LYS A 41 4.12 5.03 -65.92
C LYS A 41 3.70 5.87 -64.72
N ASP A 42 2.40 5.95 -64.45
CA ASP A 42 1.83 6.62 -63.29
C ASP A 42 0.54 5.89 -62.89
N ASP A 43 0.26 5.84 -61.58
CA ASP A 43 -0.95 5.27 -61.04
C ASP A 43 -1.52 6.25 -59.98
N LYS A 44 -2.65 6.86 -60.35
CA LYS A 44 -3.41 7.79 -59.52
C LYS A 44 -4.70 7.15 -58.97
N SER A 45 -4.80 5.83 -59.05
CA SER A 45 -5.95 5.10 -58.56
C SER A 45 -6.19 5.37 -57.07
N ASN A 46 -7.44 5.56 -56.74
CA ASN A 46 -7.88 5.86 -55.38
C ASN A 46 -8.96 4.85 -54.94
N PHE A 47 -8.86 4.42 -53.68
CA PHE A 47 -9.73 3.42 -53.08
C PHE A 47 -10.41 4.02 -51.86
N VAL A 48 -11.69 3.70 -51.69
CA VAL A 48 -12.49 4.11 -50.52
C VAL A 48 -13.12 2.89 -49.93
N LEU A 49 -12.77 2.58 -48.70
CA LEU A 49 -13.40 1.55 -47.89
C LEU A 49 -14.26 2.23 -46.81
N GLU A 50 -15.54 1.86 -46.74
CA GLU A 50 -16.48 2.36 -45.75
C GLU A 50 -17.02 1.19 -44.94
N THR A 51 -17.16 1.42 -43.63
CA THR A 51 -17.78 0.48 -42.70
C THR A 51 -19.06 1.09 -42.12
N GLN A 52 -20.09 0.28 -41.99
CA GLN A 52 -21.35 0.67 -41.34
C GLN A 52 -21.72 -0.35 -40.28
N ASN A 53 -21.88 0.13 -39.05
CA ASN A 53 -22.22 -0.68 -37.87
C ASN A 53 -21.35 -1.95 -37.75
N LEU A 54 -20.08 -1.87 -38.15
CA LEU A 54 -19.15 -2.97 -37.96
C LEU A 54 -18.96 -3.20 -36.47
N LYS A 55 -19.01 -4.44 -36.05
CA LYS A 55 -18.78 -4.84 -34.66
C LYS A 55 -17.92 -6.08 -34.59
N PHE A 56 -17.16 -6.19 -33.51
CA PHE A 56 -16.42 -7.40 -33.14
C PHE A 56 -16.06 -7.35 -31.64
N LYS A 57 -15.83 -8.53 -31.09
CA LYS A 57 -15.45 -8.69 -29.70
C LYS A 57 -14.11 -9.41 -29.62
N ILE A 58 -13.21 -8.90 -28.79
CA ILE A 58 -11.93 -9.53 -28.47
C ILE A 58 -12.04 -10.07 -27.05
N THR A 59 -11.83 -11.39 -26.88
CA THR A 59 -11.90 -12.04 -25.59
C THR A 59 -10.51 -12.57 -25.23
N GLU A 60 -9.91 -11.92 -24.25
CA GLU A 60 -8.66 -12.33 -23.57
C GLU A 60 -8.94 -12.46 -22.06
N ASP A 61 -7.97 -12.18 -21.22
CA ASP A 61 -8.19 -11.98 -19.78
C ASP A 61 -9.15 -10.81 -19.50
N THR A 62 -9.30 -9.90 -20.48
CA THR A 62 -10.23 -8.79 -20.52
C THR A 62 -11.04 -8.88 -21.82
N SER A 63 -12.34 -8.62 -21.75
CA SER A 63 -13.21 -8.56 -22.95
C SER A 63 -13.28 -7.11 -23.44
N TYR A 64 -12.96 -6.90 -24.71
CA TYR A 64 -13.12 -5.62 -25.42
C TYR A 64 -14.21 -5.76 -26.44
N ASP A 65 -15.29 -5.00 -26.28
CA ASP A 65 -16.43 -4.97 -27.17
C ASP A 65 -16.34 -3.70 -28.04
N PHE A 66 -16.10 -3.90 -29.35
CA PHE A 66 -16.09 -2.85 -30.36
C PHE A 66 -17.40 -2.92 -31.13
N ASP A 67 -18.20 -1.87 -31.04
CA ASP A 67 -19.52 -1.80 -31.67
C ASP A 67 -19.70 -0.48 -32.45
N GLN A 68 -20.70 -0.46 -33.34
CA GLN A 68 -21.09 0.69 -34.15
C GLN A 68 -19.89 1.38 -34.82
N ILE A 69 -18.94 0.61 -35.35
CA ILE A 69 -17.79 1.17 -36.06
C ILE A 69 -18.26 1.68 -37.41
N ASN A 70 -18.32 3.00 -37.54
CA ASN A 70 -18.64 3.70 -38.78
C ASN A 70 -17.42 4.48 -39.21
N SER A 71 -16.83 4.11 -40.36
CA SER A 71 -15.58 4.70 -40.82
C SER A 71 -15.50 4.87 -42.31
N LYS A 72 -14.65 5.81 -42.74
CA LYS A 72 -14.27 6.04 -44.11
C LYS A 72 -12.74 6.04 -44.25
N ILE A 73 -12.22 5.14 -45.06
CA ILE A 73 -10.78 4.96 -45.28
C ILE A 73 -10.49 5.22 -46.76
N ASN A 74 -9.77 6.29 -47.05
CA ASN A 74 -9.26 6.63 -48.38
C ASN A 74 -7.81 6.24 -48.46
N PHE A 75 -7.42 5.51 -49.51
CA PHE A 75 -6.02 5.13 -49.74
C PHE A 75 -5.68 5.03 -51.24
N ASP A 76 -4.41 5.19 -51.54
CA ASP A 76 -3.88 5.07 -52.91
C ASP A 76 -2.69 4.09 -52.96
N ARG A 77 -2.22 3.77 -54.15
CA ARG A 77 -1.07 2.89 -54.34
C ARG A 77 0.28 3.53 -53.99
N LYS A 78 0.34 4.85 -53.86
CA LYS A 78 1.52 5.60 -53.39
C LYS A 78 1.66 5.54 -51.87
N GLY A 79 0.69 4.92 -51.16
CA GLY A 79 0.69 4.69 -49.74
C GLY A 79 0.13 5.84 -48.91
N LYS A 80 -0.55 6.80 -49.56
CA LYS A 80 -1.33 7.81 -48.84
C LYS A 80 -2.55 7.14 -48.22
N VAL A 81 -2.80 7.42 -46.93
CA VAL A 81 -3.97 6.91 -46.20
C VAL A 81 -4.60 8.05 -45.41
N LYS A 82 -5.93 8.16 -45.47
CA LYS A 82 -6.75 8.93 -44.53
C LYS A 82 -7.91 8.07 -44.08
N ALA A 83 -7.92 7.67 -42.83
CA ALA A 83 -8.99 6.94 -42.21
C ALA A 83 -9.59 7.78 -41.07
N GLU A 84 -10.90 7.94 -41.05
CA GLU A 84 -11.63 8.65 -40.00
C GLU A 84 -12.91 7.91 -39.67
N GLY A 85 -13.32 7.93 -38.40
CA GLY A 85 -14.51 7.21 -37.99
C GLY A 85 -14.82 7.35 -36.48
N LYS A 86 -15.93 6.69 -36.14
CA LYS A 86 -16.44 6.59 -34.77
C LYS A 86 -16.68 5.12 -34.41
N PHE A 87 -16.57 4.81 -33.13
CA PHE A 87 -16.88 3.48 -32.61
C PHE A 87 -17.26 3.54 -31.12
N LEU A 88 -17.93 2.53 -30.63
CA LEU A 88 -18.12 2.30 -29.21
C LEU A 88 -17.07 1.27 -28.76
N LEU A 89 -16.39 1.54 -27.64
CA LEU A 89 -15.57 0.59 -26.90
C LEU A 89 -16.20 0.34 -25.54
N ASN A 90 -16.69 -0.88 -25.29
CA ASN A 90 -17.42 -1.20 -24.05
C ASN A 90 -18.50 -0.15 -23.76
N THR A 91 -19.35 0.18 -24.77
CA THR A 91 -20.41 1.21 -24.76
C THR A 91 -19.96 2.67 -24.73
N LYS A 92 -18.65 2.98 -24.63
CA LYS A 92 -18.12 4.34 -24.60
C LYS A 92 -17.81 4.86 -26.00
N SER A 93 -18.18 6.11 -26.28
CA SER A 93 -18.02 6.73 -27.60
C SER A 93 -16.59 7.18 -27.85
N ASN A 94 -16.06 6.81 -29.00
CA ASN A 94 -14.70 7.10 -29.41
C ASN A 94 -14.64 7.53 -30.88
N ASN A 95 -13.67 8.40 -31.22
CA ASN A 95 -13.40 8.88 -32.57
C ASN A 95 -11.93 8.67 -32.90
N PHE A 96 -11.64 8.39 -34.16
CA PHE A 96 -10.27 8.29 -34.65
C PHE A 96 -10.03 9.02 -35.94
N LEU A 97 -8.79 9.47 -36.15
CA LEU A 97 -8.25 9.98 -37.40
C LEU A 97 -6.85 9.39 -37.57
N ILE A 98 -6.67 8.65 -38.66
CA ILE A 98 -5.38 8.07 -39.04
C ILE A 98 -4.98 8.66 -40.39
N THR A 99 -3.75 9.17 -40.49
CA THR A 99 -3.23 9.72 -41.74
C THR A 99 -1.82 9.19 -42.02
N LYS A 100 -1.53 8.98 -43.29
CA LYS A 100 -0.21 8.65 -43.81
C LYS A 100 -0.01 9.38 -45.14
N LYS A 101 1.14 9.98 -45.36
CA LYS A 101 1.39 10.79 -46.58
C LYS A 101 1.80 9.94 -47.80
N ASP A 102 2.63 8.93 -47.55
CA ASP A 102 3.20 8.06 -48.58
C ASP A 102 3.77 6.79 -47.96
N ASN A 103 4.31 5.88 -48.76
CA ASN A 103 4.90 4.62 -48.30
C ASN A 103 6.12 4.78 -47.38
N LYS A 104 6.79 5.94 -47.36
CA LYS A 104 7.97 6.22 -46.55
C LYS A 104 7.63 6.92 -45.23
N SER A 105 6.44 7.49 -45.15
CA SER A 105 5.98 8.24 -43.98
C SER A 105 5.41 7.32 -42.90
N ASP A 106 5.49 7.74 -41.64
CA ASP A 106 4.82 7.09 -40.52
C ASP A 106 3.32 7.39 -40.51
N TYR A 107 2.54 6.49 -39.92
CA TYR A 107 1.14 6.77 -39.60
C TYR A 107 1.06 7.78 -38.45
N GLN A 108 0.22 8.79 -38.62
CA GLN A 108 -0.20 9.70 -37.54
C GLN A 108 -1.58 9.27 -37.09
N VAL A 109 -1.72 8.90 -35.82
CA VAL A 109 -2.98 8.43 -35.23
C VAL A 109 -3.42 9.38 -34.13
N ASN A 110 -4.63 9.90 -34.27
CA ASN A 110 -5.31 10.65 -33.23
C ASN A 110 -6.56 9.86 -32.83
N LEU A 111 -6.71 9.60 -31.55
CA LEU A 111 -7.84 8.90 -30.96
C LEU A 111 -8.33 9.73 -29.77
N ASN A 112 -9.63 9.93 -29.65
CA ASN A 112 -10.23 10.62 -28.52
C ASN A 112 -11.61 10.03 -28.21
N GLY A 113 -12.00 10.10 -26.97
CA GLY A 113 -13.28 9.56 -26.51
C GLY A 113 -13.33 9.37 -25.02
N GLU A 114 -14.12 8.42 -24.61
CA GLU A 114 -14.35 8.05 -23.22
C GLU A 114 -13.93 6.61 -22.97
N ILE A 115 -13.33 6.34 -21.81
CA ILE A 115 -12.85 5.02 -21.41
C ILE A 115 -12.99 4.82 -19.90
N ASN A 116 -13.23 3.57 -19.49
CA ASN A 116 -13.11 3.14 -18.10
C ASN A 116 -11.80 2.36 -17.92
N LEU A 117 -10.83 2.95 -17.22
CA LEU A 117 -9.51 2.33 -17.07
C LEU A 117 -9.55 1.04 -16.25
N LYS A 118 -10.44 0.95 -15.26
CA LYS A 118 -10.60 -0.26 -14.44
C LYS A 118 -11.11 -1.43 -15.27
N GLU A 119 -12.07 -1.17 -16.17
CA GLU A 119 -12.65 -2.20 -17.02
C GLU A 119 -11.72 -2.65 -18.14
N THR A 120 -10.88 -1.72 -18.66
CA THR A 120 -10.07 -1.96 -19.85
C THR A 120 -8.65 -2.40 -19.57
N PHE A 121 -7.94 -1.82 -18.57
CA PHE A 121 -6.51 -2.05 -18.43
C PHE A 121 -6.06 -2.48 -17.03
N PHE A 122 -6.81 -2.14 -15.98
CA PHE A 122 -6.31 -2.24 -14.60
C PHE A 122 -7.15 -3.12 -13.68
N LYS A 123 -7.77 -4.19 -14.21
CA LYS A 123 -8.61 -5.10 -13.41
C LYS A 123 -7.91 -5.70 -12.18
N LYS A 124 -6.59 -5.85 -12.23
CA LYS A 124 -5.79 -6.50 -11.18
C LYS A 124 -5.04 -5.54 -10.26
N THR A 125 -5.15 -4.23 -10.48
CA THR A 125 -4.44 -3.24 -9.67
C THR A 125 -5.42 -2.46 -8.81
N ASP A 126 -5.03 -2.17 -7.56
CA ASP A 126 -5.71 -1.23 -6.67
C ASP A 126 -5.63 0.22 -7.19
N PHE A 127 -5.51 0.39 -8.49
CA PHE A 127 -5.42 1.69 -9.13
C PHE A 127 -6.80 2.36 -9.13
N LEU A 128 -6.88 3.49 -8.48
CA LEU A 128 -8.10 4.01 -7.87
C LEU A 128 -8.70 5.18 -8.65
N ILE A 129 -8.72 5.06 -9.97
CA ILE A 129 -9.60 5.86 -10.83
C ILE A 129 -10.78 4.97 -11.19
N LYS A 130 -11.94 5.22 -10.57
CA LYS A 130 -13.12 4.35 -10.66
C LYS A 130 -14.09 4.75 -11.75
N ASP A 131 -13.98 5.98 -12.23
CA ASP A 131 -14.94 6.61 -13.11
C ASP A 131 -14.49 6.53 -14.57
N ASP A 132 -15.42 6.84 -15.47
CA ASP A 132 -15.16 7.02 -16.89
C ASP A 132 -14.35 8.29 -17.13
N LEU A 133 -13.41 8.22 -18.06
CA LEU A 133 -12.46 9.29 -18.36
C LEU A 133 -12.52 9.71 -19.82
N ASN A 134 -12.53 11.01 -20.06
CA ASN A 134 -12.23 11.53 -21.36
C ASN A 134 -10.72 11.45 -21.62
N TYR A 135 -10.34 10.99 -22.81
CA TYR A 135 -8.95 10.89 -23.19
C TYR A 135 -8.66 11.40 -24.60
N LYS A 136 -7.40 11.76 -24.82
CA LYS A 136 -6.85 12.05 -26.16
C LYS A 136 -5.52 11.33 -26.30
N ILE A 137 -5.42 10.48 -27.32
CA ILE A 137 -4.19 9.81 -27.74
C ILE A 137 -3.70 10.43 -29.02
N THR A 138 -2.40 10.73 -29.10
CA THR A 138 -1.68 11.08 -30.31
C THR A 138 -0.49 10.15 -30.41
N THR A 139 -0.37 9.45 -31.53
CA THR A 139 0.74 8.52 -31.74
C THR A 139 1.28 8.58 -33.14
N GLN A 140 2.57 8.30 -33.26
CA GLN A 140 3.30 8.13 -34.50
C GLN A 140 3.71 6.67 -34.58
N LEU A 141 3.20 5.96 -35.60
CA LEU A 141 3.48 4.55 -35.83
C LEU A 141 4.36 4.39 -37.05
N LYS A 142 5.57 3.94 -36.86
CA LYS A 142 6.42 3.46 -37.96
C LYS A 142 5.94 2.07 -38.42
N ASP A 143 5.73 1.23 -37.46
CA ASP A 143 5.17 -0.12 -37.57
C ASP A 143 4.50 -0.48 -36.22
N PHE A 144 3.91 -1.65 -36.13
CA PHE A 144 3.21 -2.10 -34.89
C PHE A 144 4.14 -2.68 -33.83
N GLU A 145 5.42 -2.86 -34.12
CA GLU A 145 6.44 -3.27 -33.16
C GLU A 145 7.13 -2.07 -32.50
N ASN A 146 7.14 -0.91 -33.20
CA ASN A 146 7.84 0.30 -32.76
C ASN A 146 6.92 1.51 -32.86
N TYR A 147 6.44 1.98 -31.73
CA TYR A 147 5.55 3.14 -31.68
C TYR A 147 5.74 3.97 -30.41
N LYS A 148 5.29 5.22 -30.50
CA LYS A 148 5.32 6.16 -29.39
C LYS A 148 3.94 6.80 -29.23
N ILE A 149 3.33 6.57 -28.07
CA ILE A 149 1.99 7.06 -27.71
C ILE A 149 2.14 8.23 -26.73
N GLN A 150 1.40 9.30 -26.99
CA GLN A 150 1.16 10.36 -26.02
C GLN A 150 -0.32 10.39 -25.70
N THR A 151 -0.63 10.28 -24.40
CA THR A 151 -2.02 10.25 -23.92
C THR A 151 -2.23 11.35 -22.89
N VAL A 152 -3.38 12.00 -22.96
CA VAL A 152 -3.88 12.91 -21.96
C VAL A 152 -5.24 12.41 -21.50
N PHE A 153 -5.37 12.13 -20.21
CA PHE A 153 -6.64 11.82 -19.58
C PHE A 153 -7.13 13.05 -18.81
N ASP A 154 -8.38 13.42 -19.03
CA ASP A 154 -9.07 14.42 -18.21
C ASP A 154 -9.66 13.73 -16.97
N LEU A 155 -9.21 14.14 -15.80
CA LEU A 155 -9.59 13.58 -14.53
C LEU A 155 -10.55 14.49 -13.74
N LYS A 156 -11.07 15.57 -14.33
CA LYS A 156 -11.92 16.53 -13.64
C LYS A 156 -13.11 15.87 -12.94
N ASN A 157 -13.80 14.99 -13.65
CA ASN A 157 -15.02 14.34 -13.16
C ASN A 157 -14.78 13.01 -12.46
N SER A 158 -13.53 12.63 -12.23
CA SER A 158 -13.15 11.37 -11.60
C SER A 158 -12.59 11.59 -10.20
N GLU A 159 -12.82 10.64 -9.30
CA GLU A 159 -12.11 10.56 -8.04
C GLU A 159 -10.78 9.83 -8.23
N VAL A 160 -9.71 10.37 -7.65
CA VAL A 160 -8.39 9.72 -7.61
C VAL A 160 -7.98 9.56 -6.15
N ASP A 161 -7.94 8.33 -5.65
CA ASP A 161 -7.49 7.99 -4.31
C ASP A 161 -6.07 7.40 -4.37
N LEU A 162 -5.14 7.97 -3.66
CA LEU A 162 -3.75 7.51 -3.53
C LEU A 162 -3.46 7.18 -2.06
N PRO A 163 -3.89 6.01 -1.57
CA PRO A 163 -3.87 5.67 -0.15
C PRO A 163 -2.46 5.69 0.45
N VAL A 164 -1.44 5.32 -0.33
CA VAL A 164 -0.03 5.37 0.09
C VAL A 164 0.41 6.78 0.52
N PHE A 165 -0.21 7.83 -0.05
CA PHE A 165 0.08 9.23 0.28
C PHE A 165 -1.01 9.89 1.11
N ASN A 166 -1.99 9.12 1.58
CA ASN A 166 -3.16 9.64 2.28
C ASN A 166 -3.78 10.85 1.52
N TYR A 167 -3.92 10.71 0.20
CA TYR A 167 -4.35 11.78 -0.69
C TYR A 167 -5.55 11.33 -1.51
N VAL A 168 -6.60 12.14 -1.48
CA VAL A 168 -7.80 11.97 -2.32
C VAL A 168 -8.02 13.25 -3.12
N LYS A 169 -8.20 13.11 -4.43
CA LYS A 169 -8.66 14.16 -5.33
C LYS A 169 -10.15 13.92 -5.62
N ASN A 170 -11.00 14.82 -5.17
CA ASN A 170 -12.45 14.73 -5.36
C ASN A 170 -12.89 15.05 -6.80
N LYS A 171 -14.09 14.59 -7.19
CA LYS A 171 -14.76 14.98 -8.44
C LYS A 171 -14.94 16.51 -8.51
N GLY A 172 -14.96 17.05 -9.73
CA GLY A 172 -15.12 18.49 -9.99
C GLY A 172 -13.82 19.31 -9.92
N VAL A 173 -12.72 18.73 -9.44
CA VAL A 173 -11.43 19.41 -9.36
C VAL A 173 -10.66 19.21 -10.66
N ASP A 174 -10.26 20.32 -11.31
CA ASP A 174 -9.49 20.31 -12.55
C ASP A 174 -8.19 19.52 -12.38
N SER A 175 -8.03 18.50 -13.20
CA SER A 175 -6.89 17.57 -13.11
C SER A 175 -6.68 16.80 -14.40
N GLN A 176 -5.43 16.45 -14.67
CA GLN A 176 -5.01 15.73 -15.86
C GLN A 176 -3.92 14.71 -15.54
N LEU A 177 -3.95 13.59 -16.26
CA LEU A 177 -2.84 12.63 -16.32
C LEU A 177 -2.29 12.61 -17.75
N LYS A 178 -1.03 13.01 -17.91
CA LYS A 178 -0.31 12.94 -19.18
C LYS A 178 0.67 11.78 -19.15
N LEU A 179 0.62 10.94 -20.16
CA LEU A 179 1.46 9.75 -20.29
C LEU A 179 2.15 9.76 -21.66
N SER A 180 3.46 9.51 -21.68
CA SER A 180 4.21 9.21 -22.89
C SER A 180 4.76 7.80 -22.78
N PHE A 181 4.36 6.92 -23.67
CA PHE A 181 4.71 5.51 -23.70
C PHE A 181 5.39 5.17 -25.02
N GLU A 182 6.40 4.31 -24.98
CA GLU A 182 7.15 3.85 -26.14
C GLU A 182 7.26 2.32 -26.09
N LYS A 183 6.88 1.67 -27.17
CA LYS A 183 7.15 0.25 -27.43
C LYS A 183 8.27 0.16 -28.47
N SER A 184 9.26 -0.67 -28.21
CA SER A 184 10.32 -1.01 -29.15
C SER A 184 10.59 -2.50 -29.07
N LYS A 185 10.13 -3.25 -30.07
CA LYS A 185 10.14 -4.74 -30.08
C LYS A 185 9.51 -5.30 -28.80
N LYS A 186 10.35 -5.90 -27.92
CA LYS A 186 9.91 -6.50 -26.64
C LYS A 186 10.11 -5.59 -25.42
N ASN A 187 10.52 -4.34 -25.61
CA ASN A 187 10.77 -3.40 -24.53
C ASN A 187 9.67 -2.35 -24.47
N TYR A 188 9.13 -2.17 -23.28
CA TYR A 188 8.12 -1.16 -22.99
C TYR A 188 8.70 -0.10 -22.07
N LYS A 189 8.46 1.17 -22.39
CA LYS A 189 9.02 2.29 -21.66
C LYS A 189 8.01 3.40 -21.48
N VAL A 190 7.69 3.75 -20.26
CA VAL A 190 7.04 5.03 -19.96
C VAL A 190 8.11 6.09 -19.92
N GLN A 191 8.10 7.02 -20.89
CA GLN A 191 9.09 8.08 -20.96
C GLN A 191 8.77 9.22 -19.99
N LYS A 192 7.49 9.43 -19.74
CA LYS A 192 7.02 10.48 -18.84
C LYS A 192 5.59 10.20 -18.40
N LEU A 193 5.35 10.25 -17.09
CA LEU A 193 4.02 10.32 -16.51
C LEU A 193 3.92 11.61 -15.69
N ASN A 194 2.86 12.38 -15.86
CA ASN A 194 2.64 13.61 -15.12
C ASN A 194 1.16 13.74 -14.75
N PHE A 195 0.86 13.50 -13.48
CA PHE A 195 -0.42 13.83 -12.88
C PHE A 195 -0.37 15.25 -12.33
N THR A 196 -1.38 16.07 -12.64
CA THR A 196 -1.53 17.43 -12.13
C THR A 196 -2.96 17.66 -11.65
N SER A 197 -3.12 18.28 -10.48
CA SER A 197 -4.42 18.66 -9.92
C SER A 197 -4.25 19.91 -9.06
N LEU A 198 -4.66 21.06 -9.56
CA LEU A 198 -4.39 22.37 -8.94
C LEU A 198 -2.89 22.55 -8.62
N LYS A 199 -2.55 22.63 -7.32
CA LYS A 199 -1.16 22.75 -6.83
C LYS A 199 -0.46 21.39 -6.65
N ASN A 200 -1.19 20.28 -6.84
CA ASN A 200 -0.69 18.92 -6.65
C ASN A 200 -0.09 18.37 -7.94
N GLN A 201 0.99 17.61 -7.80
CA GLN A 201 1.68 17.00 -8.93
C GLN A 201 2.35 15.70 -8.53
N ILE A 202 2.24 14.68 -9.40
CA ILE A 202 3.14 13.53 -9.43
C ILE A 202 3.79 13.51 -10.79
N PHE A 203 5.10 13.58 -10.80
CA PHE A 203 5.90 13.42 -11.99
C PHE A 203 6.73 12.15 -11.86
N VAL A 204 6.63 11.29 -12.86
CA VAL A 204 7.50 10.12 -13.01
C VAL A 204 8.26 10.28 -14.31
N GLY A 205 9.55 10.18 -14.23
CA GLY A 205 10.43 10.24 -15.39
C GLY A 205 10.33 8.95 -16.21
N THR A 206 11.45 8.30 -16.47
CA THR A 206 11.45 7.06 -17.22
C THR A 206 11.14 5.87 -16.32
N ILE A 207 10.20 5.02 -16.76
CA ILE A 207 9.95 3.68 -16.23
C ILE A 207 10.20 2.68 -17.36
N SER A 208 10.99 1.65 -17.09
CA SER A 208 11.17 0.51 -17.97
C SER A 208 10.34 -0.67 -17.47
N LEU A 209 9.60 -1.30 -18.38
CA LEU A 209 8.75 -2.44 -18.10
C LEU A 209 9.25 -3.66 -18.88
N ASP A 210 8.97 -4.87 -18.38
CA ASP A 210 9.20 -6.10 -19.13
C ASP A 210 8.04 -6.37 -20.13
N LYS A 211 8.09 -7.53 -20.81
CA LYS A 211 7.06 -7.94 -21.78
C LYS A 211 5.67 -8.14 -21.15
N ASP A 212 5.62 -8.42 -19.86
CA ASP A 212 4.40 -8.65 -19.09
C ASP A 212 3.95 -7.38 -18.33
N LEU A 213 4.53 -6.21 -18.70
CA LEU A 213 4.31 -4.88 -18.11
C LEU A 213 4.68 -4.77 -16.63
N ASN A 214 5.50 -5.66 -16.09
CA ASN A 214 6.01 -5.52 -14.73
C ASN A 214 7.12 -4.47 -14.67
N LEU A 215 7.19 -3.76 -13.55
CA LEU A 215 8.23 -2.76 -13.32
C LEU A 215 9.62 -3.42 -13.32
N LYS A 216 10.49 -3.00 -14.24
CA LYS A 216 11.88 -3.42 -14.33
C LYS A 216 12.84 -2.39 -13.78
N ASP A 217 12.60 -1.13 -14.09
CA ASP A 217 13.45 -0.02 -13.66
C ASP A 217 12.72 1.33 -13.70
N PHE A 218 13.22 2.31 -12.92
CA PHE A 218 12.78 3.70 -12.99
C PHE A 218 13.96 4.63 -12.66
N ASN A 219 13.85 5.92 -13.01
CA ASN A 219 14.93 6.88 -12.70
C ASN A 219 14.55 7.95 -11.67
N ASN A 220 13.41 8.61 -11.84
CA ASN A 220 13.05 9.76 -11.02
C ASN A 220 11.54 9.84 -10.80
N ILE A 221 11.12 10.07 -9.56
CA ILE A 221 9.74 10.32 -9.18
C ILE A 221 9.71 11.57 -8.30
N LYS A 222 8.89 12.56 -8.66
CA LYS A 222 8.63 13.76 -7.86
C LYS A 222 7.18 13.78 -7.43
N ILE A 223 6.96 13.99 -6.15
CA ILE A 223 5.63 13.99 -5.53
C ILE A 223 5.44 15.30 -4.79
N LYS A 224 4.34 15.97 -5.10
CA LYS A 224 3.84 17.14 -4.39
C LYS A 224 2.33 17.00 -4.25
N LEU A 225 1.87 16.46 -3.13
CA LEU A 225 0.46 16.23 -2.83
C LEU A 225 0.13 16.88 -1.49
N GLY A 226 -0.48 18.06 -1.56
CA GLY A 226 -0.68 18.94 -0.40
C GLY A 226 0.66 19.34 0.24
N ASP A 227 0.58 19.70 1.53
CA ASP A 227 1.76 20.11 2.30
C ASP A 227 2.46 18.92 2.96
N LYS A 228 1.79 17.76 3.06
CA LYS A 228 2.29 16.59 3.78
C LYS A 228 3.10 15.63 2.94
N ASN A 229 3.02 15.72 1.61
CA ASN A 229 3.77 14.84 0.71
C ASN A 229 4.54 15.66 -0.34
N GLN A 230 5.79 15.97 -0.05
CA GLN A 230 6.67 16.76 -0.91
C GLN A 230 8.05 16.13 -0.93
N LEU A 231 8.29 15.24 -1.89
CA LEU A 231 9.55 14.49 -2.00
C LEU A 231 9.94 14.16 -3.44
N GLU A 232 11.20 13.85 -3.61
CA GLU A 232 11.78 13.34 -4.85
C GLU A 232 12.50 12.02 -4.56
N ILE A 233 12.28 11.04 -5.40
CA ILE A 233 12.94 9.74 -5.40
C ILE A 233 13.81 9.68 -6.65
N LYS A 234 15.12 9.54 -6.50
CA LYS A 234 16.06 9.33 -7.59
C LYS A 234 16.69 7.97 -7.47
N LYS A 235 16.76 7.25 -8.60
CA LYS A 235 17.49 6.02 -8.72
C LYS A 235 18.67 6.20 -9.67
N ASP A 236 19.83 5.82 -9.21
CA ASP A 236 21.05 5.71 -10.02
C ASP A 236 21.66 4.33 -9.79
N LYS A 237 21.56 3.48 -10.82
CA LYS A 237 21.93 2.05 -10.75
C LYS A 237 21.20 1.35 -9.58
N LYS A 238 21.95 0.97 -8.54
CA LYS A 238 21.44 0.35 -7.31
C LYS A 238 21.34 1.32 -6.13
N ASN A 239 21.45 2.63 -6.37
CA ASN A 239 21.32 3.64 -5.32
C ASN A 239 19.98 4.35 -5.44
N TYR A 240 19.21 4.35 -4.36
CA TYR A 240 17.95 5.04 -4.23
C TYR A 240 18.13 6.20 -3.27
N ASN A 241 17.79 7.41 -3.72
CA ASN A 241 17.88 8.63 -2.90
C ASN A 241 16.49 9.25 -2.79
N ILE A 242 15.96 9.32 -1.59
CA ILE A 242 14.69 9.99 -1.28
C ILE A 242 15.02 11.27 -0.52
N LYS A 243 14.63 12.42 -1.07
CA LYS A 243 14.82 13.72 -0.43
C LYS A 243 13.54 14.53 -0.50
N GLY A 244 13.26 15.33 0.53
CA GLY A 244 12.07 16.17 0.48
C GLY A 244 11.77 16.92 1.76
N ASN A 245 10.66 17.66 1.70
CA ASN A 245 10.17 18.41 2.85
C ASN A 245 9.32 17.54 3.76
N SER A 246 8.49 16.63 3.19
CA SER A 246 7.51 15.89 4.00
C SER A 246 7.04 14.60 3.34
N LEU A 247 6.63 13.62 4.18
CA LEU A 247 5.95 12.39 3.81
C LEU A 247 4.89 12.06 4.87
N ASP A 248 3.67 11.73 4.45
CA ASP A 248 2.58 11.31 5.33
C ASP A 248 2.50 9.78 5.38
N LEU A 249 2.84 9.19 6.51
CA LEU A 249 2.72 7.76 6.79
C LEU A 249 1.51 7.42 7.68
N THR A 250 0.66 8.40 7.98
CA THR A 250 -0.45 8.24 8.94
C THR A 250 -1.38 7.10 8.55
N LYS A 251 -1.81 7.05 7.30
CA LYS A 251 -2.75 6.01 6.81
C LYS A 251 -2.09 4.64 6.75
N ILE A 252 -0.87 4.55 6.20
CA ILE A 252 -0.12 3.29 6.11
C ILE A 252 0.08 2.65 7.48
N LEU A 253 0.44 3.45 8.49
CA LEU A 253 0.65 2.96 9.85
C LEU A 253 -0.66 2.58 10.54
N LYS A 254 -1.78 3.25 10.25
CA LYS A 254 -3.10 2.91 10.80
C LYS A 254 -3.70 1.63 10.20
N GLU A 255 -3.52 1.42 8.91
CA GLU A 255 -4.08 0.28 8.18
C GLU A 255 -3.22 -0.99 8.28
N ARG A 256 -2.02 -0.87 8.80
CA ARG A 256 -1.08 -1.98 8.90
C ARG A 256 -1.53 -2.98 9.95
N GLY A 257 -1.94 -4.16 9.52
CA GLY A 257 -2.25 -5.29 10.41
C GLY A 257 -1.02 -5.76 11.21
N ARG A 258 -1.25 -6.50 12.28
CA ARG A 258 -0.25 -6.89 13.30
C ARG A 258 0.98 -7.63 12.77
N ASN A 259 0.90 -8.30 11.60
CA ASN A 259 1.88 -9.28 11.14
C ASN A 259 2.43 -9.04 9.73
N LYS A 260 2.20 -7.88 9.10
CA LYS A 260 2.74 -7.60 7.77
C LYS A 260 3.97 -6.71 7.85
N ASP A 261 5.14 -7.28 7.66
CA ASP A 261 6.35 -6.52 7.36
C ASP A 261 6.13 -5.74 6.05
N LEU A 262 6.81 -4.62 5.89
CA LEU A 262 6.81 -3.86 4.65
C LEU A 262 7.58 -4.69 3.61
N GLU A 263 6.87 -5.52 2.86
CA GLU A 263 7.44 -6.20 1.72
C GLU A 263 7.65 -5.17 0.61
N LEU A 264 8.88 -4.83 0.36
CA LEU A 264 9.25 -4.08 -0.83
C LEU A 264 9.22 -5.03 -2.03
N ASN A 265 8.98 -4.47 -3.22
CA ASN A 265 9.09 -5.25 -4.45
C ASN A 265 10.46 -5.94 -4.50
N THR A 266 10.50 -7.25 -4.78
CA THR A 266 11.73 -8.08 -4.84
C THR A 266 12.77 -7.58 -5.83
N LEU A 267 12.37 -6.72 -6.78
CA LEU A 267 13.27 -6.04 -7.72
C LEU A 267 14.08 -4.92 -7.08
N ILE A 268 13.73 -4.47 -5.86
CA ILE A 268 14.49 -3.44 -5.15
C ILE A 268 15.71 -4.11 -4.52
N ASP A 269 16.90 -3.75 -5.04
CA ASP A 269 18.19 -4.25 -4.60
C ASP A 269 19.21 -3.11 -4.63
N GLY A 270 19.88 -2.84 -3.50
CA GLY A 270 20.88 -1.79 -3.42
C GLY A 270 20.85 -0.95 -2.14
N VAL A 271 21.32 0.28 -2.23
CA VAL A 271 21.41 1.21 -1.11
C VAL A 271 20.30 2.26 -1.19
N LEU A 272 19.53 2.39 -0.12
CA LEU A 272 18.51 3.43 0.04
C LEU A 272 19.02 4.48 1.03
N LYS A 273 19.03 5.74 0.60
CA LYS A 273 19.25 6.91 1.45
C LYS A 273 18.00 7.77 1.49
N VAL A 274 17.58 8.15 2.68
CA VAL A 274 16.42 9.03 2.90
C VAL A 274 16.85 10.24 3.70
N ASP A 275 16.42 11.42 3.26
CA ASP A 275 16.64 12.69 3.95
C ASP A 275 15.35 13.52 3.81
N LEU A 276 14.49 13.50 4.85
CA LEU A 276 13.21 14.18 4.88
C LEU A 276 13.16 15.14 6.07
N LYS A 277 12.69 16.37 5.83
CA LYS A 277 12.55 17.35 6.93
C LYS A 277 11.46 16.95 7.90
N LYS A 278 10.36 16.34 7.41
CA LYS A 278 9.22 15.92 8.23
C LYS A 278 8.65 14.57 7.78
N ILE A 279 8.29 13.72 8.74
CA ILE A 279 7.44 12.54 8.51
C ILE A 279 6.24 12.65 9.43
N HIS A 280 5.04 12.66 8.86
CA HIS A 280 3.79 12.67 9.62
C HIS A 280 3.44 11.22 10.02
N LEU A 281 3.35 10.99 11.33
CA LEU A 281 2.90 9.74 11.96
C LEU A 281 1.50 9.95 12.54
N PRO A 282 0.79 8.90 12.97
CA PRO A 282 -0.37 9.06 13.83
C PRO A 282 0.00 9.86 15.10
N ASP A 283 -0.68 10.98 15.34
CA ASP A 283 -0.52 11.84 16.53
C ASP A 283 0.89 12.42 16.79
N ALA A 284 1.81 12.38 15.80
CA ALA A 284 3.15 12.95 15.95
C ALA A 284 3.81 13.30 14.61
N ILE A 285 4.86 14.11 14.67
CA ILE A 285 5.70 14.45 13.53
C ILE A 285 7.16 14.16 13.89
N LEU A 286 7.84 13.38 13.05
CA LEU A 286 9.29 13.27 13.08
C LEU A 286 9.89 14.39 12.23
N ILE A 287 10.93 15.02 12.74
CA ILE A 287 11.72 16.05 12.04
C ILE A 287 13.14 15.56 11.79
N ASN A 288 13.74 16.04 10.71
CA ASN A 288 15.12 15.73 10.33
C ASN A 288 15.39 14.22 10.20
N TYR A 289 14.43 13.50 9.60
CA TYR A 289 14.57 12.05 9.40
C TYR A 289 15.66 11.73 8.39
N LYS A 290 16.66 10.98 8.82
CA LYS A 290 17.73 10.44 7.98
C LYS A 290 17.76 8.92 8.08
N ASN A 291 17.91 8.27 6.93
CA ASN A 291 18.07 6.82 6.85
C ASN A 291 19.16 6.45 5.85
N THR A 292 19.89 5.39 6.16
CA THR A 292 20.74 4.66 5.23
C THR A 292 20.47 3.18 5.39
N SER A 293 20.04 2.53 4.31
CA SER A 293 19.66 1.12 4.31
C SER A 293 20.33 0.37 3.17
N THR A 294 20.58 -0.91 3.36
CA THR A 294 20.93 -1.87 2.31
C THR A 294 19.76 -2.83 2.14
N ILE A 295 19.29 -2.96 0.91
CA ILE A 295 18.17 -3.81 0.53
C ILE A 295 18.70 -4.89 -0.40
N LYS A 296 18.31 -6.15 -0.17
CA LYS A 296 18.58 -7.29 -1.06
C LYS A 296 17.27 -8.02 -1.33
N LYS A 297 16.91 -8.16 -2.61
CA LYS A 297 15.67 -8.82 -3.05
C LYS A 297 14.41 -8.32 -2.32
N GLY A 298 14.31 -6.99 -2.13
CA GLY A 298 13.18 -6.37 -1.44
C GLY A 298 13.27 -6.37 0.09
N GLU A 299 14.24 -7.04 0.71
CA GLU A 299 14.38 -7.11 2.17
C GLU A 299 15.46 -6.17 2.70
N PHE A 300 15.17 -5.49 3.79
CA PHE A 300 16.18 -4.72 4.53
C PHE A 300 17.14 -5.67 5.24
N VAL A 301 18.41 -5.69 4.80
CA VAL A 301 19.50 -6.45 5.47
C VAL A 301 20.30 -5.57 6.43
N LYS A 302 20.33 -4.27 6.18
CA LYS A 302 20.89 -3.26 7.09
C LYS A 302 20.06 -1.99 7.01
N LEU A 303 19.77 -1.39 8.14
CA LEU A 303 19.05 -0.12 8.23
C LEU A 303 19.61 0.67 9.42
N ASN A 304 19.82 1.95 9.22
CA ASN A 304 20.14 2.88 10.29
C ASN A 304 19.38 4.17 10.03
N SER A 305 18.46 4.50 10.92
CA SER A 305 17.70 5.74 10.84
C SER A 305 17.67 6.49 12.17
N PHE A 306 17.64 7.80 12.04
CA PHE A 306 17.54 8.73 13.14
C PHE A 306 16.60 9.88 12.79
N ALA A 307 15.83 10.33 13.78
CA ALA A 307 15.01 11.53 13.71
C ALA A 307 14.78 12.11 15.11
N ASN A 308 14.22 13.31 15.15
CA ASN A 308 13.65 13.88 16.37
C ASN A 308 12.15 14.07 16.21
N PHE A 309 11.41 14.11 17.31
CA PHE A 309 10.07 14.69 17.34
C PHE A 309 10.16 16.22 17.43
N GLU A 310 9.04 16.92 17.27
CA GLU A 310 9.02 18.40 17.30
C GLU A 310 9.48 19.00 18.65
N ASP A 311 9.38 18.23 19.74
CA ASP A 311 9.90 18.58 21.08
C ASP A 311 11.36 18.14 21.31
N LEU A 312 12.07 17.77 20.24
CA LEU A 312 13.47 17.32 20.22
C LEU A 312 13.73 15.96 20.88
N THR A 313 12.70 15.25 21.37
CA THR A 313 12.85 13.85 21.79
C THR A 313 13.21 12.96 20.59
N THR A 314 13.89 11.84 20.86
CA THR A 314 14.59 11.07 19.82
C THR A 314 13.82 9.88 19.31
N PHE A 315 14.11 9.51 18.05
CA PHE A 315 13.68 8.29 17.39
C PHE A 315 14.84 7.63 16.67
N VAL A 316 15.07 6.35 16.92
CA VAL A 316 16.10 5.52 16.28
C VAL A 316 15.48 4.21 15.81
N HIS A 317 15.81 3.78 14.58
CA HIS A 317 15.44 2.48 14.07
C HIS A 317 16.61 1.86 13.31
N GLU A 318 17.02 0.67 13.73
CA GLU A 318 18.18 -0.04 13.22
C GLU A 318 17.81 -1.47 12.81
N ILE A 319 18.42 -1.94 11.74
CA ILE A 319 18.46 -3.36 11.37
C ILE A 319 19.93 -3.71 11.14
N LYS A 320 20.40 -4.76 11.80
CA LYS A 320 21.75 -5.28 11.68
C LYS A 320 21.78 -6.79 11.80
N THR A 321 22.90 -7.41 11.45
CA THR A 321 23.17 -8.81 11.77
C THR A 321 23.86 -8.87 13.13
N ASN A 322 23.35 -9.69 14.06
CA ASN A 322 23.93 -9.86 15.38
C ASN A 322 25.13 -10.84 15.35
N GLN A 323 25.74 -11.09 16.49
CA GLN A 323 26.89 -11.99 16.63
C GLN A 323 26.59 -13.44 16.23
N SER A 324 25.34 -13.87 16.37
CA SER A 324 24.88 -15.21 15.96
C SER A 324 24.52 -15.33 14.48
N GLY A 325 24.70 -14.25 13.69
CA GLY A 325 24.34 -14.23 12.27
C GLY A 325 22.87 -13.94 11.98
N ASN A 326 22.04 -13.73 13.01
CA ASN A 326 20.61 -13.47 12.88
C ASN A 326 20.34 -11.98 12.59
N LYS A 327 19.25 -11.69 11.88
CA LYS A 327 18.78 -10.33 11.64
C LYS A 327 18.14 -9.78 12.91
N GLU A 328 18.68 -8.69 13.42
CA GLU A 328 18.17 -7.98 14.59
C GLU A 328 17.62 -6.62 14.17
N LEU A 329 16.38 -6.33 14.56
CA LEU A 329 15.73 -5.03 14.46
C LEU A 329 15.68 -4.40 15.85
N VAL A 330 16.07 -3.15 15.96
CA VAL A 330 15.96 -2.33 17.17
C VAL A 330 15.25 -1.03 16.82
N LEU A 331 14.16 -0.72 17.53
CA LEU A 331 13.49 0.56 17.45
C LEU A 331 13.43 1.17 18.85
N ARG A 332 13.92 2.40 18.99
CA ARG A 332 13.84 3.19 20.22
C ARG A 332 13.14 4.51 19.94
N SER A 333 12.16 4.83 20.73
CA SER A 333 11.41 6.08 20.61
C SER A 333 11.09 6.66 21.97
N GLU A 334 11.38 7.93 22.18
CA GLU A 334 10.98 8.64 23.38
C GLU A 334 9.48 9.00 23.40
N LYS A 335 8.74 8.66 22.32
CA LYS A 335 7.26 8.68 22.26
C LYS A 335 6.73 7.34 21.82
N ALA A 336 6.01 6.64 22.71
CA ALA A 336 5.45 5.33 22.40
C ALA A 336 4.18 5.41 21.54
N LYS A 337 3.28 6.35 21.82
CA LYS A 337 1.93 6.44 21.24
C LYS A 337 1.89 6.32 19.70
N PRO A 338 2.72 7.00 18.91
CA PRO A 338 2.65 6.96 17.44
C PRO A 338 2.84 5.56 16.83
N PHE A 339 3.45 4.64 17.57
CA PHE A 339 3.80 3.29 17.10
C PHE A 339 2.90 2.20 17.66
N VAL A 340 2.12 2.49 18.72
CA VAL A 340 1.30 1.49 19.42
C VAL A 340 -0.19 1.80 19.41
N SER A 341 -0.60 2.98 18.96
CA SER A 341 -2.02 3.41 18.96
C SER A 341 -2.94 2.59 18.06
N ASN A 342 -2.39 1.78 17.16
CA ASN A 342 -3.16 0.86 16.30
C ASN A 342 -3.60 -0.43 17.03
N TYR A 343 -3.01 -0.71 18.19
CA TYR A 343 -3.41 -1.86 19.01
C TYR A 343 -4.55 -1.45 19.94
N GLU A 344 -5.69 -2.14 19.85
CA GLU A 344 -6.91 -1.79 20.59
C GLU A 344 -6.67 -1.60 22.09
N PHE A 345 -5.82 -2.46 22.69
CA PHE A 345 -5.50 -2.36 24.14
C PHE A 345 -4.49 -1.26 24.48
N LEU A 346 -3.95 -0.53 23.52
CA LEU A 346 -3.00 0.57 23.73
C LEU A 346 -3.49 1.88 23.10
N LYS A 347 -4.71 1.89 22.57
CA LYS A 347 -5.32 3.05 21.89
C LYS A 347 -5.39 4.28 22.79
N GLY A 348 -5.65 4.08 24.08
CA GLY A 348 -5.68 5.14 25.10
C GLY A 348 -4.31 5.46 25.73
N LEU A 349 -3.20 4.96 25.18
CA LEU A 349 -1.87 5.22 25.72
C LEU A 349 -1.47 6.68 25.52
N GLN A 350 -0.94 7.28 26.60
CA GLN A 350 -0.43 8.65 26.63
C GLN A 350 0.97 8.70 27.26
N GLY A 351 1.85 9.45 26.64
CA GLY A 351 3.25 9.54 27.06
C GLY A 351 4.04 8.26 26.77
N GLY A 352 5.07 8.02 27.55
CA GLY A 352 5.91 6.84 27.56
C GLY A 352 6.98 6.78 26.47
N THR A 353 8.05 6.03 26.79
CA THR A 353 9.10 5.65 25.82
C THR A 353 8.87 4.23 25.36
N LEU A 354 9.34 3.90 24.15
CA LEU A 354 9.18 2.60 23.51
C LEU A 354 10.53 2.05 23.08
N ASP A 355 10.82 0.81 23.48
CA ASP A 355 11.92 0.00 22.97
C ASP A 355 11.35 -1.28 22.37
N ILE A 356 11.71 -1.57 21.12
CA ILE A 356 11.39 -2.83 20.43
C ILE A 356 12.70 -3.47 20.00
N LYS A 357 12.86 -4.75 20.32
CA LYS A 357 13.93 -5.59 19.81
C LYS A 357 13.31 -6.84 19.20
N ARG A 358 13.60 -7.11 17.91
CA ARG A 358 13.17 -8.31 17.20
C ARG A 358 14.37 -9.03 16.63
N GLU A 359 14.48 -10.30 16.95
CA GLU A 359 15.47 -11.20 16.35
C GLU A 359 14.76 -12.16 15.39
N THR A 360 15.18 -12.16 14.13
CA THR A 360 14.65 -13.08 13.10
C THR A 360 15.60 -14.25 12.96
N LEU A 361 15.15 -15.41 13.39
CA LEU A 361 15.92 -16.66 13.44
C LEU A 361 15.79 -17.46 12.15
N SER A 362 14.64 -17.39 11.49
CA SER A 362 14.38 -17.93 10.16
C SER A 362 13.33 -17.10 9.41
N LYS A 363 12.99 -17.48 8.18
CA LYS A 363 11.96 -16.79 7.39
C LYS A 363 10.61 -16.73 8.14
N ASP A 364 10.26 -17.78 8.85
CA ASP A 364 8.95 -17.93 9.48
C ASP A 364 9.02 -17.88 11.01
N PHE A 365 10.20 -17.62 11.60
CA PHE A 365 10.37 -17.58 13.05
C PHE A 365 11.13 -16.35 13.53
N SER A 366 10.54 -15.61 14.43
CA SER A 366 11.16 -14.48 15.12
C SER A 366 10.75 -14.38 16.59
N VAL A 367 11.62 -13.78 17.39
CA VAL A 367 11.36 -13.41 18.77
C VAL A 367 11.37 -11.90 18.88
N THR A 368 10.34 -11.34 19.51
CA THR A 368 10.19 -9.89 19.69
C THR A 368 10.04 -9.55 21.17
N GLU A 369 10.78 -8.54 21.60
CA GLU A 369 10.68 -7.92 22.92
C GLU A 369 10.22 -6.47 22.75
N ILE A 370 9.19 -6.06 23.49
CA ILE A 370 8.65 -4.70 23.50
C ILE A 370 8.65 -4.22 24.95
N LYS A 371 9.19 -3.04 25.17
CA LYS A 371 9.19 -2.37 26.47
C LYS A 371 8.64 -0.96 26.33
N ILE A 372 7.66 -0.62 27.18
CA ILE A 372 7.11 0.73 27.27
C ILE A 372 7.30 1.22 28.70
N ASN A 373 7.90 2.41 28.88
CA ASN A 373 8.15 2.96 30.21
C ASN A 373 7.42 4.29 30.40
N ASN A 374 6.98 4.57 31.64
CA ASN A 374 6.43 5.85 32.11
C ASN A 374 5.26 6.36 31.25
N PHE A 375 4.19 5.59 31.18
CA PHE A 375 3.01 5.91 30.37
C PHE A 375 1.72 5.85 31.20
N TYR A 376 0.67 6.46 30.66
CA TYR A 376 -0.69 6.39 31.18
C TYR A 376 -1.56 5.59 30.21
N LEU A 377 -2.48 4.78 30.74
CA LEU A 377 -3.60 4.19 29.99
C LEU A 377 -4.89 4.92 30.39
N LYS A 378 -5.63 5.40 29.39
CA LYS A 378 -6.86 6.15 29.56
C LYS A 378 -7.94 5.60 28.61
N GLU A 379 -9.20 5.63 29.05
CA GLU A 379 -10.35 5.30 28.20
C GLU A 379 -10.24 3.92 27.52
N MET A 380 -9.89 2.89 28.28
CA MET A 380 -9.67 1.53 27.78
C MET A 380 -10.88 0.62 28.06
N PRO A 381 -11.77 0.35 27.10
CA PRO A 381 -13.01 -0.40 27.35
C PRO A 381 -12.81 -1.76 28.03
N ILE A 382 -11.81 -2.54 27.57
CA ILE A 382 -11.49 -3.86 28.16
C ILE A 382 -10.99 -3.70 29.60
N LEU A 383 -10.10 -2.75 29.88
CA LEU A 383 -9.59 -2.49 31.21
C LEU A 383 -10.69 -1.95 32.12
N THR A 384 -11.55 -1.06 31.65
CA THR A 384 -12.74 -0.57 32.32
C THR A 384 -13.64 -1.73 32.75
N GLN A 385 -13.94 -2.66 31.85
CA GLN A 385 -14.76 -3.84 32.16
C GLN A 385 -14.11 -4.73 33.24
N ILE A 386 -12.80 -4.99 33.13
CA ILE A 386 -12.07 -5.80 34.12
C ILE A 386 -12.07 -5.14 35.49
N LEU A 387 -11.80 -3.83 35.57
CA LEU A 387 -11.76 -3.09 36.84
C LEU A 387 -13.13 -2.96 37.49
N SER A 388 -14.20 -2.76 36.68
CA SER A 388 -15.58 -2.70 37.15
C SER A 388 -16.01 -4.02 37.79
N VAL A 389 -15.82 -5.16 37.13
CA VAL A 389 -16.17 -6.49 37.65
C VAL A 389 -15.33 -6.85 38.87
N ALA A 390 -14.07 -6.42 38.92
CA ALA A 390 -13.17 -6.60 40.06
C ALA A 390 -13.51 -5.70 41.26
N SER A 391 -14.52 -4.83 41.15
CA SER A 391 -14.88 -3.82 42.15
C SER A 391 -13.72 -2.91 42.56
N LEU A 392 -12.81 -2.62 41.62
CA LEU A 392 -11.66 -1.72 41.76
C LEU A 392 -12.05 -0.29 41.39
N THR A 393 -13.15 0.24 41.93
CA THR A 393 -13.79 1.50 41.56
C THR A 393 -12.86 2.71 41.64
N GLY A 394 -12.03 2.80 42.71
CA GLY A 394 -11.08 3.91 42.83
C GLY A 394 -10.02 3.95 41.74
N ILE A 395 -9.65 2.80 41.16
CA ILE A 395 -8.75 2.73 39.97
C ILE A 395 -9.54 3.02 38.72
N LEU A 396 -10.79 2.61 38.64
CA LEU A 396 -11.69 2.90 37.53
C LEU A 396 -11.90 4.41 37.37
N ASP A 397 -12.20 5.13 38.47
CA ASP A 397 -12.32 6.60 38.44
C ASP A 397 -11.03 7.27 37.97
N THR A 398 -9.88 6.71 38.31
CA THR A 398 -8.57 7.19 37.83
C THR A 398 -8.39 6.96 36.33
N LEU A 399 -8.83 5.79 35.83
CA LEU A 399 -8.75 5.43 34.41
C LEU A 399 -9.60 6.37 33.54
N GLU A 400 -10.82 6.67 33.97
CA GLU A 400 -11.75 7.58 33.29
C GLU A 400 -11.31 9.05 33.41
N GLY A 401 -10.60 9.42 34.48
CA GLY A 401 -10.08 10.75 34.71
C GLY A 401 -8.72 11.02 34.09
N LYS A 402 -7.67 10.89 34.91
CA LYS A 402 -6.27 11.19 34.49
C LYS A 402 -5.60 10.05 33.76
N GLY A 403 -6.16 8.85 33.78
CA GLY A 403 -5.54 7.61 33.31
C GLY A 403 -4.73 6.90 34.40
N VAL A 404 -4.58 5.58 34.30
CA VAL A 404 -3.76 4.76 35.17
C VAL A 404 -2.31 4.81 34.73
N PHE A 405 -1.43 5.21 35.63
CA PHE A 405 0.00 5.29 35.36
C PHE A 405 0.67 3.92 35.48
N PHE A 406 1.50 3.57 34.51
CA PHE A 406 2.40 2.41 34.52
C PHE A 406 3.86 2.87 34.43
N LYS A 407 4.68 2.34 35.30
CA LYS A 407 6.13 2.57 35.27
C LYS A 407 6.76 1.80 34.12
N GLU A 408 6.30 0.57 33.90
CA GLU A 408 6.82 -0.32 32.87
C GLU A 408 5.72 -1.27 32.39
N ALA A 409 5.69 -1.55 31.08
CA ALA A 409 5.08 -2.72 30.48
C ALA A 409 6.10 -3.43 29.60
N TYR A 410 6.12 -4.75 29.69
CA TYR A 410 7.01 -5.62 28.95
C TYR A 410 6.20 -6.70 28.23
N LEU A 411 6.54 -6.97 26.99
CA LEU A 411 5.97 -8.05 26.19
C LEU A 411 7.09 -8.76 25.43
N LYS A 412 7.22 -10.07 25.64
CA LYS A 412 8.06 -10.95 24.83
C LYS A 412 7.19 -12.01 24.17
N TYR A 413 7.32 -12.16 22.87
CA TYR A 413 6.58 -13.15 22.11
C TYR A 413 7.42 -13.80 21.01
N GLU A 414 7.06 -15.02 20.68
CA GLU A 414 7.49 -15.74 19.51
C GLU A 414 6.45 -15.59 18.40
N LEU A 415 6.90 -15.40 17.17
CA LEU A 415 6.07 -15.46 15.98
C LEU A 415 6.57 -16.60 15.10
N LEU A 416 5.78 -17.66 14.97
CA LEU A 416 6.10 -18.84 14.17
C LEU A 416 4.95 -19.12 13.19
N ASN A 417 5.22 -19.12 11.87
CA ASN A 417 4.20 -19.37 10.83
C ASN A 417 2.95 -18.47 10.99
N ASN A 418 3.15 -17.20 11.31
CA ASN A 418 2.11 -16.20 11.64
C ASN A 418 1.31 -16.47 12.92
N GLU A 419 1.62 -17.48 13.70
CA GLU A 419 1.08 -17.65 15.05
C GLU A 419 1.96 -16.91 16.06
N LEU A 420 1.36 -15.99 16.82
CA LEU A 420 2.01 -15.26 17.91
C LEU A 420 1.76 -16.00 19.24
N LYS A 421 2.83 -16.36 19.94
CA LYS A 421 2.78 -16.94 21.28
C LYS A 421 3.44 -16.02 22.29
N ILE A 422 2.69 -15.58 23.30
CA ILE A 422 3.23 -14.76 24.39
C ILE A 422 4.10 -15.66 25.28
N ILE A 423 5.36 -15.26 25.44
CA ILE A 423 6.31 -15.89 26.36
C ILE A 423 6.27 -15.21 27.72
N GLU A 424 6.23 -13.88 27.71
CA GLU A 424 6.16 -13.06 28.91
C GLU A 424 5.41 -11.75 28.58
N CYS A 425 4.45 -11.38 29.42
CA CYS A 425 3.76 -10.09 29.31
C CYS A 425 3.31 -9.62 30.68
N TYR A 426 3.78 -8.44 31.05
CA TYR A 426 3.38 -7.81 32.31
C TYR A 426 3.36 -6.29 32.22
N GLY A 427 2.67 -5.67 33.16
CA GLY A 427 2.75 -4.22 33.40
C GLY A 427 2.74 -3.92 34.88
N THR A 428 3.52 -2.91 35.28
CA THR A 428 3.66 -2.50 36.67
C THR A 428 3.50 -1.00 36.82
N GLY A 429 2.72 -0.59 37.78
CA GLY A 429 2.49 0.81 38.14
C GLY A 429 2.25 0.98 39.65
N PRO A 430 2.18 2.22 40.16
CA PRO A 430 1.94 2.46 41.62
C PRO A 430 0.55 2.08 42.07
N SER A 431 -0.44 2.04 41.19
CA SER A 431 -1.83 1.67 41.52
C SER A 431 -2.17 0.25 41.11
N LEU A 432 -1.57 -0.27 40.05
CA LEU A 432 -2.01 -1.48 39.38
C LEU A 432 -0.86 -2.25 38.75
N GLY A 433 -0.96 -3.59 38.74
CA GLY A 433 -0.12 -4.46 37.93
C GLY A 433 -0.94 -5.52 37.22
N PHE A 434 -0.44 -6.03 36.07
CA PHE A 434 -1.08 -7.11 35.33
C PHE A 434 -0.05 -8.09 34.73
N ILE A 435 -0.54 -9.29 34.44
CA ILE A 435 0.17 -10.33 33.70
C ILE A 435 -0.77 -10.88 32.64
N ILE A 436 -0.26 -11.13 31.43
CA ILE A 436 -1.01 -11.70 30.33
C ILE A 436 -0.23 -12.87 29.73
N GLU A 437 -0.93 -13.93 29.37
CA GLU A 437 -0.41 -15.10 28.66
C GLU A 437 -1.39 -15.50 27.56
N GLY A 438 -0.93 -16.24 26.55
CA GLY A 438 -1.78 -16.76 25.51
C GLY A 438 -1.16 -16.67 24.13
N ARG A 439 -2.03 -16.67 23.11
CA ARG A 439 -1.62 -16.68 21.72
C ARG A 439 -2.62 -15.98 20.81
N VAL A 440 -2.15 -15.59 19.63
CA VAL A 440 -2.97 -15.17 18.49
C VAL A 440 -2.63 -16.11 17.33
N GLY A 441 -3.62 -16.83 16.83
CA GLY A 441 -3.46 -17.78 15.73
C GLY A 441 -3.14 -17.10 14.41
N ALA A 442 -2.75 -17.88 13.40
CA ALA A 442 -2.50 -17.41 12.05
C ALA A 442 -3.79 -16.91 11.34
N ASP A 443 -4.95 -17.32 11.86
CA ASP A 443 -6.30 -16.89 11.47
C ASP A 443 -6.80 -15.66 12.24
N ASP A 444 -5.90 -14.97 12.95
CA ASP A 444 -6.16 -13.84 13.86
C ASP A 444 -7.02 -14.21 15.10
N PHE A 445 -7.31 -15.49 15.33
CA PHE A 445 -8.03 -15.91 16.53
C PHE A 445 -7.21 -15.63 17.78
N THR A 446 -7.67 -14.69 18.59
CA THR A 446 -7.05 -14.27 19.85
C THR A 446 -7.53 -15.15 21.00
N SER A 447 -6.62 -15.70 21.79
CA SER A 447 -6.89 -16.45 23.01
C SER A 447 -5.90 -16.04 24.09
N LEU A 448 -6.29 -15.06 24.90
CA LEU A 448 -5.48 -14.50 25.98
C LEU A 448 -6.12 -14.79 27.32
N SER A 449 -5.30 -14.97 28.36
CA SER A 449 -5.71 -15.00 29.74
C SER A 449 -4.75 -14.15 30.56
N GLY A 450 -5.26 -13.57 31.65
CA GLY A 450 -4.43 -12.71 32.48
C GLY A 450 -5.00 -12.50 33.86
N SER A 451 -4.25 -11.77 34.64
CA SER A 451 -4.64 -11.34 35.98
C SER A 451 -4.21 -9.89 36.18
N ILE A 452 -5.01 -9.17 36.96
CA ILE A 452 -4.79 -7.78 37.34
C ILE A 452 -4.97 -7.64 38.85
N ALA A 453 -4.11 -6.89 39.52
CA ALA A 453 -4.17 -6.67 40.94
C ALA A 453 -3.68 -5.28 41.34
N PRO A 454 -4.19 -4.69 42.46
CA PRO A 454 -3.65 -3.46 43.03
C PRO A 454 -2.18 -3.60 43.40
N ALA A 455 -1.41 -2.51 43.26
CA ALA A 455 0.04 -2.52 43.50
C ALA A 455 0.43 -2.79 44.96
N ASN A 456 -0.38 -2.35 45.91
CA ASN A 456 -0.17 -2.67 47.35
C ASN A 456 -0.19 -4.19 47.59
N THR A 457 -1.05 -4.94 46.92
CA THR A 457 -1.09 -6.40 46.95
C THR A 457 0.22 -7.00 46.43
N ILE A 458 0.72 -6.50 45.34
CA ILE A 458 1.98 -6.94 44.69
C ILE A 458 3.18 -6.60 45.59
N ASN A 459 3.27 -5.37 46.10
CA ASN A 459 4.36 -4.91 46.94
C ASN A 459 4.48 -5.70 48.25
N ASN A 460 3.37 -6.10 48.82
CA ASN A 460 3.34 -6.96 50.05
C ASN A 460 3.89 -8.36 49.78
N ILE A 461 3.64 -8.89 48.59
CA ILE A 461 4.18 -10.18 48.11
C ILE A 461 5.70 -10.09 47.93
N VAL A 462 6.21 -9.03 47.27
CA VAL A 462 7.64 -8.84 46.97
C VAL A 462 8.47 -8.61 48.23
N ARG A 463 7.92 -7.96 49.26
CA ARG A 463 8.64 -7.70 50.55
C ARG A 463 8.83 -8.93 51.43
N GLY A 464 8.47 -10.13 50.93
CA GLY A 464 8.77 -11.37 51.64
C GLY A 464 7.99 -11.55 52.95
N ILE A 465 6.86 -10.89 53.13
CA ILE A 465 5.95 -11.18 54.23
C ILE A 465 5.51 -12.63 54.08
N PRO A 466 5.76 -13.52 55.05
CA PRO A 466 5.35 -14.91 54.93
C PRO A 466 3.81 -14.96 54.85
N LEU A 467 3.31 -15.11 53.64
CA LEU A 467 1.89 -15.30 53.33
C LEU A 467 1.46 -16.74 53.65
N VAL A 468 1.94 -17.26 54.79
CA VAL A 468 1.60 -18.61 55.21
C VAL A 468 0.31 -18.54 56.03
N GLY A 469 -0.78 -18.94 55.39
CA GLY A 469 -2.00 -19.44 56.02
C GLY A 469 -2.96 -18.45 56.71
N LYS A 470 -2.50 -17.33 57.30
CA LYS A 470 -3.38 -16.44 58.10
C LYS A 470 -3.69 -15.08 57.46
N ILE A 471 -2.94 -14.63 56.46
CA ILE A 471 -3.14 -13.32 55.83
C ILE A 471 -4.05 -13.44 54.59
N LEU A 472 -4.20 -14.63 54.04
CA LEU A 472 -5.05 -14.89 52.86
C LEU A 472 -6.53 -15.13 53.21
N THR A 473 -6.82 -15.38 54.46
CA THR A 473 -8.20 -15.43 54.97
C THR A 473 -8.48 -14.12 55.70
N GLY A 474 -8.69 -13.05 54.94
CA GLY A 474 -9.17 -11.78 55.48
C GLY A 474 -10.44 -11.99 56.30
N LYS A 475 -10.68 -11.16 57.35
CA LYS A 475 -11.93 -11.12 58.07
C LYS A 475 -13.09 -11.01 57.08
N LYS A 476 -14.26 -11.64 57.36
CA LYS A 476 -15.48 -11.47 56.59
C LYS A 476 -15.71 -9.98 56.31
N GLY A 477 -15.49 -9.54 55.06
CA GLY A 477 -15.58 -8.13 54.66
C GLY A 477 -14.37 -7.60 53.91
N ASP A 478 -13.23 -8.31 53.87
CA ASP A 478 -12.05 -7.86 53.12
C ASP A 478 -12.27 -8.03 51.62
N GLY A 479 -11.94 -6.96 50.87
CA GLY A 479 -12.25 -6.77 49.49
C GLY A 479 -11.59 -7.78 48.52
N ILE A 480 -11.96 -7.69 47.28
CA ILE A 480 -11.40 -8.45 46.16
C ILE A 480 -9.94 -8.07 45.97
N PHE A 481 -9.03 -9.06 45.94
CA PHE A 481 -7.58 -8.85 45.80
C PHE A 481 -7.14 -8.65 44.33
N GLY A 482 -8.04 -8.76 43.35
CA GLY A 482 -7.77 -8.60 41.93
C GLY A 482 -8.82 -9.30 41.08
N ALA A 483 -8.52 -9.43 39.80
CA ALA A 483 -9.34 -10.17 38.83
C ALA A 483 -8.47 -11.01 37.91
N SER A 484 -9.00 -12.17 37.53
CA SER A 484 -8.54 -12.90 36.33
C SER A 484 -9.48 -12.62 35.17
N PHE A 485 -8.94 -12.62 33.97
CA PHE A 485 -9.71 -12.40 32.75
C PHE A 485 -9.29 -13.33 31.63
N LYS A 486 -10.21 -13.58 30.71
CA LYS A 486 -9.96 -14.27 29.44
C LYS A 486 -10.51 -13.43 28.30
N ILE A 487 -9.75 -13.31 27.23
CA ILE A 487 -10.13 -12.59 26.02
C ILE A 487 -10.06 -13.58 24.86
N LYS A 488 -11.16 -13.77 24.13
CA LYS A 488 -11.23 -14.67 22.98
C LYS A 488 -12.01 -14.03 21.85
N GLY A 489 -11.62 -14.31 20.63
CA GLY A 489 -12.33 -13.89 19.40
C GLY A 489 -11.39 -13.57 18.25
N THR A 490 -11.97 -13.29 17.07
CA THR A 490 -11.27 -12.82 15.87
C THR A 490 -11.60 -11.34 15.66
N ASP A 491 -12.72 -11.02 15.04
CA ASP A 491 -13.15 -9.63 14.79
C ASP A 491 -13.75 -8.98 16.03
N GLU A 492 -14.54 -9.75 16.80
CA GLU A 492 -15.10 -9.31 18.08
C GLU A 492 -14.43 -10.05 19.23
N LEU A 493 -13.78 -9.31 20.13
CA LEU A 493 -13.14 -9.85 21.32
C LEU A 493 -14.14 -9.95 22.49
N LYS A 494 -14.42 -11.17 22.96
CA LYS A 494 -15.23 -11.43 24.14
C LYS A 494 -14.35 -11.51 25.37
N THR A 495 -14.71 -10.76 26.41
CA THR A 495 -13.97 -10.71 27.68
C THR A 495 -14.79 -11.34 28.78
N GLU A 496 -14.24 -12.36 29.42
CA GLU A 496 -14.76 -12.99 30.63
C GLU A 496 -13.90 -12.53 31.83
N VAL A 497 -14.51 -12.07 32.91
CA VAL A 497 -13.81 -11.58 34.11
C VAL A 497 -14.31 -12.30 35.35
N ASN A 498 -13.38 -12.78 36.15
CA ASN A 498 -13.67 -13.44 37.41
C ASN A 498 -12.93 -12.74 38.57
N PRO A 499 -13.63 -12.24 39.57
CA PRO A 499 -13.01 -11.67 40.78
C PRO A 499 -12.14 -12.69 41.52
N ILE A 500 -10.94 -12.29 41.91
CA ILE A 500 -10.02 -13.12 42.69
C ILE A 500 -10.16 -12.74 44.17
N LYS A 501 -10.77 -13.62 44.95
CA LYS A 501 -10.90 -13.46 46.43
C LYS A 501 -9.70 -14.02 47.18
N THR A 502 -8.86 -14.83 46.56
CA THR A 502 -7.69 -15.48 47.18
C THR A 502 -6.56 -15.53 46.16
N ILE A 503 -5.38 -15.03 46.51
CA ILE A 503 -4.19 -15.07 45.68
C ILE A 503 -3.57 -16.47 45.75
N THR A 504 -3.49 -17.18 44.65
CA THR A 504 -2.90 -18.52 44.59
C THR A 504 -1.37 -18.47 44.60
N PRO A 505 -0.68 -19.50 45.11
CA PRO A 505 0.79 -19.58 45.03
C PRO A 505 1.34 -19.48 43.63
N ARG A 506 0.63 -19.96 42.60
CA ARG A 506 0.99 -19.80 41.17
C ARG A 506 0.98 -18.34 40.69
N PHE A 507 -0.01 -17.57 41.15
CA PHE A 507 -0.09 -16.13 40.87
C PHE A 507 1.11 -15.40 41.48
N ILE A 508 1.43 -15.72 42.74
CA ILE A 508 2.58 -15.17 43.48
C ILE A 508 3.89 -15.52 42.77
N GLN A 509 4.09 -16.78 42.39
CA GLN A 509 5.30 -17.23 41.73
C GLN A 509 5.53 -16.52 40.37
N ARG A 510 4.45 -16.29 39.61
CA ARG A 510 4.52 -15.56 38.32
C ARG A 510 4.91 -14.10 38.56
N PHE A 511 4.28 -13.40 39.49
CA PHE A 511 4.65 -12.02 39.84
C PHE A 511 6.07 -11.92 40.40
N LEU A 512 6.50 -12.81 41.27
CA LEU A 512 7.86 -12.81 41.83
C LEU A 512 8.92 -13.16 40.76
N GLY A 513 8.60 -14.02 39.81
CA GLY A 513 9.50 -14.34 38.69
C GLY A 513 9.81 -13.12 37.83
N VAL A 514 8.85 -12.25 37.60
CA VAL A 514 8.98 -11.01 36.85
C VAL A 514 9.82 -9.94 37.56
N PHE A 515 9.83 -9.91 38.88
CA PHE A 515 10.52 -8.89 39.69
C PHE A 515 11.92 -9.32 40.20
N LYS A 516 12.35 -10.55 39.92
CA LYS A 516 13.67 -11.05 40.32
C LYS A 516 14.77 -10.87 39.26
N ASN A 517 14.42 -10.45 38.05
CA ASN A 517 15.32 -10.04 36.98
C ASN A 517 15.22 -8.52 36.81
#